data_b1adce48579176b9802789f20264c9ed
#
_entry.id   b1adce48579176b9802789f20264c9ed
#
_cell.length_a   1.000
_cell.length_b   1.000
_cell.length_c   1.000
_cell.angle_alpha   90.00
_cell.angle_beta   90.00
_cell.angle_gamma   90.00
#
_symmetry.space_group_name_H-M   'P 1'
#
loop_
_entity.id
_entity.type
_entity.pdbx_description
1 polymer ?
#
loop_
_entity_poly.entity_id
_entity_poly.type
_entity_poly.pdbx_seq_one_letter_code
_entity_poly.pdbx_strand_id
1 'polypeptide(L)' 'MSCKLSPEELVLAAAILSIYIAKNRTLDELNILGNLFETIGTNLLTLAAAAPQNDTDSNG' A
#
# COMPACT_ATOMS: atom_id res chain seq x y z
N MET A 1 -5.05 5.88 11.75
CA MET A 1 -4.22 6.66 10.86
C MET A 1 -5.08 7.63 10.08
N SER A 2 -4.75 8.88 10.14
CA SER A 2 -5.56 9.84 9.42
C SER A 2 -4.70 10.43 8.30
N CYS A 3 -5.01 10.00 7.12
CA CYS A 3 -4.34 10.47 5.95
C CYS A 3 -5.29 11.39 5.19
N LYS A 4 -4.87 12.61 5.00
CA LYS A 4 -5.74 13.60 4.39
C LYS A 4 -5.40 13.85 2.93
N LEU A 5 -4.73 12.92 2.31
CA LEU A 5 -4.40 13.02 0.91
C LEU A 5 -5.63 12.74 0.07
N SER A 6 -5.76 13.47 -1.02
CA SER A 6 -6.78 13.16 -1.99
C SER A 6 -6.42 11.88 -2.74
N PRO A 7 -7.38 11.27 -3.43
CA PRO A 7 -7.07 10.07 -4.21
C PRO A 7 -5.95 10.31 -5.21
N GLU A 8 -5.93 11.48 -5.83
CA GLU A 8 -4.87 11.78 -6.80
C GLU A 8 -3.52 11.88 -6.13
N GLU A 9 -3.50 12.50 -4.94
CA GLU A 9 -2.25 12.61 -4.20
C GLU A 9 -1.75 11.25 -3.74
N LEU A 10 -2.65 10.36 -3.39
CA LEU A 10 -2.26 9.01 -3.02
C LEU A 10 -1.63 8.26 -4.18
N VAL A 11 -2.22 8.38 -5.36
CA VAL A 11 -1.66 7.75 -6.54
C VAL A 11 -0.27 8.32 -6.83
N LEU A 12 -0.14 9.63 -6.73
CA LEU A 12 1.15 10.27 -6.98
C LEU A 12 2.19 9.85 -5.96
N ALA A 13 1.82 9.84 -4.70
CA ALA A 13 2.72 9.43 -3.64
C ALA A 13 3.19 7.99 -3.85
N ALA A 14 2.26 7.11 -4.22
CA ALA A 14 2.61 5.71 -4.48
C ALA A 14 3.59 5.60 -5.64
N ALA A 15 3.38 6.40 -6.69
CA ALA A 15 4.29 6.38 -7.84
C ALA A 15 5.68 6.84 -7.45
N ILE A 16 5.77 7.90 -6.67
CA ILE A 16 7.06 8.43 -6.25
C ILE A 16 7.79 7.40 -5.38
N LEU A 17 7.08 6.80 -4.44
CA LEU A 17 7.66 5.77 -3.59
C LEU A 17 8.13 4.57 -4.40
N SER A 18 7.36 4.20 -5.41
CA SER A 18 7.73 3.07 -6.26
C SER A 18 9.05 3.32 -6.96
N ILE A 19 9.21 4.52 -7.52
CA ILE A 19 10.44 4.88 -8.21
C ILE A 19 11.59 4.88 -7.23
N TYR A 20 11.37 5.42 -6.06
CA TYR A 20 12.41 5.51 -5.05
C TYR A 20 12.87 4.13 -4.59
N ILE A 21 11.91 3.25 -4.33
CA ILE A 21 12.21 1.88 -3.89
C ILE A 21 12.94 1.11 -4.98
N ALA A 22 12.62 1.40 -6.24
CA ALA A 22 13.18 0.66 -7.36
C ALA A 22 14.64 1.00 -7.63
N LYS A 23 15.16 2.07 -7.06
CA LYS A 23 16.52 2.50 -7.36
C LYS A 23 17.52 1.44 -6.94
N ASN A 24 18.46 1.16 -7.83
CA ASN A 24 19.59 0.26 -7.56
C ASN A 24 19.16 -1.15 -7.23
N ARG A 25 18.02 -1.59 -7.77
CA ARG A 25 17.55 -2.94 -7.57
C ARG A 25 17.68 -3.73 -8.86
N THR A 26 17.94 -5.02 -8.72
CA THR A 26 17.92 -5.91 -9.87
C THR A 26 16.49 -6.21 -10.27
N LEU A 27 16.32 -6.76 -11.46
CA LEU A 27 15.00 -7.16 -11.92
C LEU A 27 14.38 -8.19 -10.98
N ASP A 28 15.19 -9.13 -10.50
CA ASP A 28 14.68 -10.14 -9.57
C ASP A 28 14.19 -9.48 -8.29
N GLU A 29 14.96 -8.54 -7.76
CA GLU A 29 14.55 -7.84 -6.56
C GLU A 29 13.27 -7.06 -6.77
N LEU A 30 13.13 -6.42 -7.94
CA LEU A 30 11.90 -5.68 -8.23
C LEU A 30 10.70 -6.61 -8.29
N ASN A 31 10.87 -7.79 -8.90
CA ASN A 31 9.78 -8.75 -8.96
C ASN A 31 9.37 -9.24 -7.58
N ILE A 32 10.35 -9.52 -6.73
CA ILE A 32 10.08 -9.99 -5.39
C ILE A 32 9.38 -8.90 -4.59
N LEU A 33 9.89 -7.69 -4.64
CA LEU A 33 9.30 -6.58 -3.91
C LEU A 33 7.89 -6.26 -4.40
N GLY A 34 7.71 -6.28 -5.73
CA GLY A 34 6.39 -6.02 -6.28
C GLY A 34 5.37 -7.03 -5.81
N ASN A 35 5.73 -8.31 -5.86
CA ASN A 35 4.83 -9.35 -5.39
C ASN A 35 4.55 -9.23 -3.92
N LEU A 36 5.55 -8.87 -3.13
CA LEU A 36 5.37 -8.72 -1.69
C LEU A 36 4.41 -7.59 -1.39
N PHE A 37 4.61 -6.43 -1.99
CA PHE A 37 3.74 -5.30 -1.75
C PHE A 37 2.32 -5.57 -2.23
N GLU A 38 2.19 -6.24 -3.36
CA GLU A 38 0.87 -6.58 -3.86
C GLU A 38 0.14 -7.52 -2.90
N THR A 39 0.86 -8.51 -2.40
CA THR A 39 0.27 -9.47 -1.47
C THR A 39 -0.11 -8.80 -0.17
N ILE A 40 0.76 -7.95 0.35
CA ILE A 40 0.45 -7.20 1.56
C ILE A 40 -0.80 -6.37 1.35
N GLY A 41 -0.87 -5.66 0.22
CA GLY A 41 -2.04 -4.84 -0.07
C GLY A 41 -3.31 -5.65 -0.13
N THR A 42 -3.27 -6.78 -0.80
CA THR A 42 -4.43 -7.66 -0.91
C THR A 42 -4.85 -8.18 0.46
N ASN A 43 -3.88 -8.57 1.27
CA ASN A 43 -4.19 -9.07 2.61
C ASN A 43 -4.81 -8.00 3.48
N LEU A 44 -4.30 -6.78 3.38
CA LEU A 44 -4.85 -5.68 4.16
C LEU A 44 -6.30 -5.40 3.75
N LEU A 45 -6.57 -5.43 2.46
CA LEU A 45 -7.94 -5.23 1.98
C LEU A 45 -8.86 -6.34 2.47
N THR A 46 -8.37 -7.57 2.49
CA THR A 46 -9.16 -8.69 2.98
C THR A 46 -9.46 -8.53 4.46
N LEU A 47 -8.45 -8.15 5.22
CA LEU A 47 -8.64 -7.94 6.66
C LEU A 47 -9.62 -6.81 6.92
N ALA A 48 -9.52 -5.75 6.14
CA ALA A 48 -10.43 -4.63 6.30
C ALA A 48 -11.86 -5.04 5.99
N ALA A 49 -12.05 -5.85 4.96
CA ALA A 49 -13.38 -6.29 4.58
C ALA A 49 -13.99 -7.22 5.60
N ALA A 50 -13.16 -8.01 6.29
CA ALA A 50 -13.64 -8.99 7.25
C ALA A 50 -13.78 -8.42 8.65
N ALA A 51 -13.21 -7.25 8.91
CA ALA A 51 -13.24 -6.67 10.26
C ALA A 51 -14.63 -6.19 10.60
N PRO A 52 -15.02 -6.24 11.89
CA PRO A 52 -16.28 -5.66 12.31
C PRO A 52 -16.32 -4.17 12.01
N GLN A 53 -17.49 -3.73 11.61
CA GLN A 53 -17.65 -2.35 11.17
C GLN A 53 -17.22 -1.34 12.21
N ASN A 54 -17.50 -1.64 13.46
CA ASN A 54 -17.25 -0.67 14.53
C ASN A 54 -15.78 -0.58 14.91
N ASP A 55 -14.94 -1.41 14.39
CA ASP A 55 -13.52 -1.36 14.72
C ASP A 55 -12.78 -0.33 13.91
N THR A 56 -13.31 0.02 12.78
CA THR A 56 -12.56 0.85 11.86
C THR A 56 -12.47 2.28 12.33
N ASP A 57 -13.33 2.65 13.23
CA ASP A 57 -13.35 4.04 13.67
C ASP A 57 -12.09 4.45 14.36
N SER A 58 -11.50 3.52 15.06
CA SER A 58 -10.31 3.84 15.80
C SER A 58 -9.19 4.29 14.89
N ASN A 59 -9.29 3.98 13.64
CA ASN A 59 -8.25 4.35 12.71
C ASN A 59 -8.45 5.72 12.14
N GLY A 60 -9.58 6.20 12.40
CA GLY A 60 -10.02 7.55 12.03
C GLY A 60 -9.30 8.22 11.13
#